data_fa0d6c5b841b07d22d2e1c3a2b254001
#
_entry.id   fa0d6c5b841b07d22d2e1c3a2b254001
#
_cell.length_a   1.000
_cell.length_b   1.000
_cell.length_c   1.000
_cell.angle_alpha   90.00
_cell.angle_beta   90.00
_cell.angle_gamma   90.00
#
_symmetry.space_group_name_H-M   'P 1'
#
loop_
_entity.id
_entity.type
_entity.pdbx_description
1 polymer ?
#
loop_
_entity_poly.entity_id
_entity_poly.type
_entity_poly.pdbx_seq_one_letter_code
_entity_poly.pdbx_strand_id
1 'polypeptide(L)'
;METANVHNKLILAVVQEDDYDSTVSELNQNGFFVTMLSSTGGFWKKKNITIMLGVEESRLSEAIDILKRCAGKRKQTVYSSVSMPTAGQYAAAMPSIPMNMEFGGVTVFILDLERLEKF
;
A
#
# COMPACT_ATOMS: atom_id res chain seq x y z
N MET A 1 -23.65 4.13 -28.27
CA MET A 1 -24.06 4.64 -27.01
C MET A 1 -22.92 5.22 -26.23
N GLU A 2 -23.11 6.37 -25.83
CA GLU A 2 -22.10 7.08 -25.10
C GLU A 2 -22.08 6.61 -23.65
N THR A 3 -20.95 6.19 -23.20
CA THR A 3 -20.84 5.85 -21.80
C THR A 3 -20.64 7.12 -21.00
N ALA A 4 -21.53 7.34 -20.10
CA ALA A 4 -21.36 8.43 -19.19
C ALA A 4 -20.05 8.26 -18.44
N ASN A 5 -19.49 9.37 -18.03
CA ASN A 5 -18.32 9.32 -17.18
C ASN A 5 -18.74 8.77 -15.83
N VAL A 6 -18.33 7.53 -15.56
CA VAL A 6 -18.75 6.86 -14.33
C VAL A 6 -17.75 7.04 -13.22
N HIS A 7 -16.61 7.65 -13.48
CA HIS A 7 -15.60 7.87 -12.46
C HIS A 7 -15.89 9.20 -11.80
N ASN A 8 -16.63 9.14 -10.71
CA ASN A 8 -17.05 10.36 -10.01
C ASN A 8 -16.42 10.52 -8.63
N LYS A 9 -15.54 9.63 -8.26
CA LYS A 9 -14.78 9.76 -7.02
C LYS A 9 -13.31 9.66 -7.31
N LEU A 10 -12.54 10.47 -6.62
CA LEU A 10 -11.09 10.47 -6.73
C LEU A 10 -10.51 9.98 -5.43
N ILE A 11 -9.65 8.99 -5.50
CA ILE A 11 -8.94 8.50 -4.33
C ILE A 11 -7.48 8.92 -4.47
N LEU A 12 -6.99 9.59 -3.45
CA LEU A 12 -5.57 9.81 -3.26
C LEU A 12 -5.17 8.97 -2.06
N ALA A 13 -4.24 8.07 -2.26
CA ALA A 13 -3.83 7.18 -1.20
C ALA A 13 -2.33 7.25 -1.04
N VAL A 14 -1.89 7.43 0.20
CA VAL A 14 -0.47 7.45 0.53
C VAL A 14 -0.14 6.13 1.17
N VAL A 15 0.68 5.35 0.49
CA VAL A 15 1.04 4.01 0.93
C VAL A 15 2.54 3.95 1.17
N GLN A 16 2.96 3.00 1.98
CA GLN A 16 4.39 2.79 2.17
C GLN A 16 4.97 2.09 0.94
N GLU A 17 6.21 2.41 0.64
CA GLU A 17 6.87 1.88 -0.54
C GLU A 17 6.82 0.35 -0.58
N ASP A 18 7.00 -0.28 0.56
CA ASP A 18 7.00 -1.74 0.63
C ASP A 18 5.69 -2.36 0.19
N ASP A 19 4.60 -1.62 0.29
CA ASP A 19 3.27 -2.12 -0.04
C ASP A 19 2.80 -1.66 -1.41
N TYR A 20 3.60 -0.88 -2.11
CA TYR A 20 3.17 -0.27 -3.36
C TYR A 20 2.84 -1.32 -4.43
N ASP A 21 3.78 -2.21 -4.68
CA ASP A 21 3.62 -3.17 -5.78
C ASP A 21 2.41 -4.07 -5.57
N SER A 22 2.23 -4.59 -4.37
CA SER A 22 1.11 -5.48 -4.10
C SER A 22 -0.22 -4.74 -4.15
N THR A 23 -0.24 -3.50 -3.68
CA THR A 23 -1.45 -2.69 -3.69
C THR A 23 -1.88 -2.37 -5.11
N VAL A 24 -0.94 -1.91 -5.93
CA VAL A 24 -1.24 -1.53 -7.31
C VAL A 24 -1.63 -2.78 -8.11
N SER A 25 -0.95 -3.88 -7.88
CA SER A 25 -1.27 -5.13 -8.58
C SER A 25 -2.71 -5.56 -8.28
N GLU A 26 -3.09 -5.53 -7.01
CA GLU A 26 -4.43 -5.94 -6.63
C GLU A 26 -5.49 -5.00 -7.19
N LEU A 27 -5.22 -3.70 -7.15
CA LEU A 27 -6.14 -2.72 -7.72
C LEU A 27 -6.32 -2.94 -9.22
N ASN A 28 -5.21 -3.15 -9.93
CA ASN A 28 -5.27 -3.36 -11.37
C ASN A 28 -6.02 -4.64 -11.72
N GLN A 29 -5.82 -5.69 -10.95
CA GLN A 29 -6.52 -6.97 -11.18
C GLN A 29 -8.02 -6.82 -11.03
N ASN A 30 -8.46 -5.87 -10.24
CA ASN A 30 -9.88 -5.62 -10.02
C ASN A 30 -10.40 -4.50 -10.91
N GLY A 31 -9.63 -4.09 -11.90
CA GLY A 31 -10.10 -3.13 -12.90
C GLY A 31 -9.91 -1.68 -12.51
N PHE A 32 -9.19 -1.41 -11.45
CA PHE A 32 -8.88 -0.04 -11.05
C PHE A 32 -7.53 0.36 -11.64
N PHE A 33 -7.49 1.48 -12.33
CA PHE A 33 -6.26 1.97 -12.94
C PHE A 33 -5.62 3.01 -12.03
N VAL A 34 -4.37 2.78 -11.70
CA VAL A 34 -3.67 3.57 -10.70
C VAL A 34 -2.60 4.41 -11.37
N THR A 35 -2.56 5.68 -10.99
CA THR A 35 -1.50 6.58 -11.41
C THR A 35 -0.64 6.89 -10.18
N MET A 36 0.65 6.70 -10.31
CA MET A 36 1.57 7.11 -9.26
C MET A 36 1.87 8.58 -9.43
N LEU A 37 1.62 9.38 -8.40
CA LEU A 37 1.87 10.80 -8.49
C LEU A 37 3.34 11.12 -8.28
N SER A 38 3.87 10.71 -7.16
CA SER A 38 5.29 10.87 -6.94
C SER A 38 5.65 10.20 -5.64
N SER A 39 6.92 9.89 -5.52
CA SER A 39 7.47 9.44 -4.26
C SER A 39 8.61 10.39 -3.94
N THR A 40 8.44 11.17 -2.90
CA THR A 40 9.56 11.94 -2.41
C THR A 40 10.19 11.14 -1.30
N GLY A 41 11.45 10.91 -1.43
CA GLY A 41 12.16 10.18 -0.42
C GLY A 41 12.20 10.96 0.87
N GLY A 42 11.74 10.38 1.93
CA GLY A 42 12.07 10.85 3.24
C GLY A 42 13.50 10.42 3.51
N PHE A 43 14.20 11.14 4.31
CA PHE A 43 15.62 10.92 4.52
C PHE A 43 15.90 9.48 4.94
N TRP A 44 15.79 9.19 6.23
CA TRP A 44 16.00 7.84 6.72
C TRP A 44 14.67 7.14 7.03
N LYS A 45 13.56 7.83 6.83
CA LYS A 45 12.25 7.23 7.08
C LYS A 45 11.83 6.44 5.86
N LYS A 46 10.93 5.50 6.08
CA LYS A 46 10.37 4.75 4.98
C LYS A 46 9.72 5.71 4.00
N LYS A 47 9.93 5.44 2.73
CA LYS A 47 9.34 6.26 1.69
C LYS A 47 7.86 6.00 1.59
N ASN A 48 7.12 7.05 1.32
CA ASN A 48 5.70 6.96 1.03
C ASN A 48 5.48 7.29 -0.43
N ILE A 49 4.56 6.57 -1.03
CA ILE A 49 4.21 6.79 -2.42
C ILE A 49 2.74 7.19 -2.47
N THR A 50 2.45 8.26 -3.21
CA THR A 50 1.07 8.69 -3.40
C THR A 50 0.57 8.16 -4.72
N ILE A 51 -0.56 7.48 -4.66
CA ILE A 51 -1.22 6.97 -5.84
C ILE A 51 -2.58 7.64 -5.98
N MET A 52 -3.04 7.71 -7.20
CA MET A 52 -4.29 8.36 -7.53
C MET A 52 -5.11 7.45 -8.41
N LEU A 53 -6.40 7.36 -8.14
CA LEU A 53 -7.28 6.59 -9.01
C LEU A 53 -8.68 7.19 -8.99
N GLY A 54 -9.31 7.19 -10.17
CA GLY A 54 -10.70 7.56 -10.28
C GLY A 54 -11.56 6.31 -10.21
N VAL A 55 -12.63 6.37 -9.44
CA VAL A 55 -13.49 5.20 -9.28
C VAL A 55 -14.95 5.62 -9.36
N GLU A 56 -15.79 4.65 -9.72
CA GLU A 56 -17.23 4.85 -9.60
C GLU A 56 -17.62 4.81 -8.14
N GLU A 57 -18.60 5.60 -7.79
CA GLU A 57 -19.09 5.60 -6.42
C GLU A 57 -19.55 4.21 -5.99
N SER A 58 -20.16 3.47 -6.90
CA SER A 58 -20.65 2.13 -6.61
C SER A 58 -19.52 1.15 -6.28
N ARG A 59 -18.29 1.45 -6.68
CA ARG A 59 -17.15 0.59 -6.43
C ARG A 59 -16.17 1.17 -5.43
N LEU A 60 -16.54 2.29 -4.81
CA LEU A 60 -15.65 2.97 -3.88
C LEU A 60 -15.27 2.07 -2.71
N SER A 61 -16.26 1.38 -2.13
CA SER A 61 -16.00 0.48 -1.00
C SER A 61 -15.02 -0.63 -1.36
N GLU A 62 -15.16 -1.16 -2.56
CA GLU A 62 -14.27 -2.22 -3.03
C GLU A 62 -12.83 -1.71 -3.11
N ALA A 63 -12.63 -0.54 -3.67
CA ALA A 63 -11.29 0.03 -3.78
C ALA A 63 -10.70 0.29 -2.40
N ILE A 64 -11.50 0.82 -1.48
CA ILE A 64 -11.03 1.10 -0.13
C ILE A 64 -10.67 -0.20 0.59
N ASP A 65 -11.46 -1.25 0.40
CA ASP A 65 -11.15 -2.54 1.03
C ASP A 65 -9.82 -3.09 0.55
N ILE A 66 -9.53 -2.93 -0.73
CA ILE A 66 -8.24 -3.36 -1.27
C ILE A 66 -7.11 -2.57 -0.63
N LEU A 67 -7.27 -1.26 -0.52
CA LEU A 67 -6.26 -0.41 0.09
C LEU A 67 -6.00 -0.80 1.54
N LYS A 68 -7.07 -1.06 2.28
CA LYS A 68 -6.93 -1.47 3.68
C LYS A 68 -6.20 -2.80 3.79
N ARG A 69 -6.57 -3.75 2.95
CA ARG A 69 -6.03 -5.10 3.04
C ARG A 69 -4.58 -5.15 2.61
N CYS A 70 -4.22 -4.43 1.56
CA CYS A 70 -2.88 -4.49 1.00
C CYS A 70 -1.91 -3.52 1.64
N ALA A 71 -2.39 -2.38 2.11
CA ALA A 71 -1.51 -1.30 2.56
C ALA A 71 -1.82 -0.80 3.95
N GLY A 72 -2.87 -1.30 4.59
CA GLY A 72 -3.25 -0.85 5.92
C GLY A 72 -2.30 -1.34 7.00
N LYS A 73 -2.41 -0.74 8.15
CA LYS A 73 -1.59 -1.15 9.29
C LYS A 73 -1.92 -2.58 9.67
N ARG A 74 -0.88 -3.34 9.95
CA ARG A 74 -1.02 -4.72 10.37
C ARG A 74 0.16 -5.11 11.23
N LYS A 75 -0.08 -6.02 12.14
CA LYS A 75 0.96 -6.54 13.01
C LYS A 75 1.33 -7.92 12.51
N GLN A 76 2.61 -8.15 12.41
CA GLN A 76 3.13 -9.45 12.01
C GLN A 76 4.22 -9.87 12.97
N THR A 77 4.28 -11.15 13.23
CA THR A 77 5.36 -11.70 14.04
C THR A 77 6.54 -11.96 13.12
N VAL A 78 7.63 -11.32 13.43
CA VAL A 78 8.87 -11.48 12.69
C VAL A 78 9.87 -12.17 13.61
N TYR A 79 10.56 -13.14 13.08
CA TYR A 79 11.59 -13.84 13.84
C TYR A 79 12.93 -13.26 13.46
N SER A 80 13.61 -12.68 14.45
CA SER A 80 14.94 -12.17 14.22
C SER A 80 15.94 -13.08 14.92
N SER A 81 16.95 -13.47 14.18
CA SER A 81 18.04 -14.21 14.77
C SER A 81 19.07 -13.21 15.26
N VAL A 82 19.50 -13.41 16.49
CA VAL A 82 20.55 -12.59 17.04
C VAL A 82 21.88 -13.18 16.55
N SER A 83 22.58 -12.42 15.73
CA SER A 83 23.88 -12.88 15.29
C SER A 83 24.91 -12.39 16.30
N MET A 84 25.61 -13.35 16.88
CA MET A 84 26.65 -13.03 17.83
C MET A 84 27.96 -12.86 17.10
N PRO A 85 28.76 -11.87 17.50
CA PRO A 85 30.06 -11.67 16.87
C PRO A 85 30.96 -12.87 17.00
N THR A 86 30.85 -13.57 18.13
CA THR A 86 31.57 -14.82 18.33
C THR A 86 30.79 -15.90 17.63
N ALA A 87 31.04 -16.09 16.40
CA ALA A 87 30.34 -17.09 15.64
C ALA A 87 30.71 -18.47 16.16
N GLY A 88 30.66 -19.42 15.37
CA GLY A 88 30.98 -20.75 15.73
C GLY A 88 29.75 -21.51 16.15
N GLN A 89 29.96 -22.55 16.91
CA GLN A 89 28.90 -23.48 17.24
C GLN A 89 27.75 -22.85 18.02
N TYR A 90 28.02 -21.75 18.68
CA TYR A 90 26.98 -21.11 19.47
C TYR A 90 25.99 -20.32 18.61
N ALA A 91 26.45 -19.78 17.50
CA ALA A 91 25.57 -19.01 16.64
C ALA A 91 24.42 -19.85 16.10
N ALA A 92 24.69 -21.12 15.84
CA ALA A 92 23.67 -22.01 15.32
C ALA A 92 22.64 -22.43 16.34
N ALA A 93 22.98 -22.26 17.62
CA ALA A 93 22.11 -22.69 18.71
C ALA A 93 21.22 -21.55 19.21
N MET A 94 21.39 -20.35 18.71
CA MET A 94 20.61 -19.23 19.19
C MET A 94 19.19 -19.29 18.63
N PRO A 95 18.20 -19.25 19.50
CA PRO A 95 16.82 -19.29 19.01
C PRO A 95 16.44 -17.97 18.36
N SER A 96 15.56 -18.06 17.39
CA SER A 96 14.95 -16.87 16.83
C SER A 96 14.03 -16.26 17.87
N ILE A 97 14.06 -14.96 17.96
CA ILE A 97 13.20 -14.22 18.89
C ILE A 97 11.99 -13.71 18.12
N PRO A 98 10.78 -14.12 18.51
CA PRO A 98 9.59 -13.57 17.86
C PRO A 98 9.40 -12.12 18.30
N MET A 99 9.17 -11.26 17.34
CA MET A 99 8.91 -9.85 17.58
C MET A 99 7.64 -9.46 16.85
N ASN A 100 6.74 -8.81 17.56
CA ASN A 100 5.54 -8.25 16.93
C ASN A 100 5.91 -6.89 16.36
N MET A 101 5.82 -6.77 15.05
CA MET A 101 6.12 -5.53 14.38
C MET A 101 4.90 -5.05 13.63
N GLU A 102 4.74 -3.73 13.60
CA GLU A 102 3.68 -3.11 12.86
C GLU A 102 4.18 -2.75 11.47
N PHE A 103 3.43 -3.15 10.47
CA PHE A 103 3.74 -2.87 9.07
C PHE A 103 2.59 -2.11 8.45
N GLY A 104 2.91 -1.37 7.40
CA GLY A 104 1.90 -0.73 6.60
C GLY A 104 1.43 0.57 7.18
N GLY A 105 0.34 1.00 6.66
CA GLY A 105 -0.28 2.28 6.96
C GLY A 105 -0.64 2.95 5.66
N VAL A 106 -1.92 3.26 5.48
CA VAL A 106 -2.37 3.95 4.30
C VAL A 106 -3.24 5.12 4.73
N THR A 107 -3.01 6.26 4.12
CA THR A 107 -3.88 7.42 4.31
C THR A 107 -4.64 7.63 3.03
N VAL A 108 -5.95 7.67 3.13
CA VAL A 108 -6.81 7.73 1.95
C VAL A 108 -7.59 9.02 1.99
N PHE A 109 -7.50 9.79 0.90
CA PHE A 109 -8.29 10.98 0.69
C PHE A 109 -9.31 10.67 -0.39
N ILE A 110 -10.57 10.93 -0.11
CA ILE A 110 -11.66 10.68 -1.05
C ILE A 110 -12.28 12.02 -1.38
N LEU A 111 -12.30 12.34 -2.67
CA LEU A 111 -12.81 13.62 -3.14
C LEU A 111 -13.83 13.37 -4.23
N ASP A 112 -14.73 14.33 -4.39
CA ASP A 112 -15.61 14.30 -5.54
C ASP A 112 -14.82 14.67 -6.77
N LEU A 113 -15.03 13.93 -7.84
CA LEU A 113 -14.39 14.15 -9.11
C LEU A 113 -15.43 14.64 -10.08
N GLU A 114 -15.26 15.86 -10.56
CA GLU A 114 -16.23 16.41 -11.46
C GLU A 114 -16.29 15.58 -12.74
N ARG A 115 -15.13 15.27 -13.30
CA ARG A 115 -15.08 14.35 -14.43
C ARG A 115 -13.62 13.93 -14.66
N LEU A 116 -13.48 12.82 -15.34
CA LEU A 116 -12.18 12.31 -15.75
C LEU A 116 -12.19 12.19 -17.26
N GLU A 117 -11.20 12.76 -17.90
CA GLU A 117 -11.11 12.73 -19.36
C GLU A 117 -9.75 12.21 -19.76
N LYS A 118 -9.76 11.37 -20.77
CA LYS A 118 -8.54 10.87 -21.40
C LYS A 118 -8.57 11.28 -22.85
N PHE A 119 -7.48 11.79 -23.32
CA PHE A 119 -7.40 12.31 -24.68
C PHE A 119 -6.53 11.42 -25.55
#